data_5b2b9797bcc19663320f813b0b7cbaed
#
_entry.id   5b2b9797bcc19663320f813b0b7cbaed
#
_cell.length_a   1.000
_cell.length_b   1.000
_cell.length_c   1.000
_cell.angle_alpha   90.00
_cell.angle_beta   90.00
_cell.angle_gamma   90.00
#
_symmetry.space_group_name_H-M   'P 1'
#
loop_
_entity.id
_entity.type
_entity.pdbx_description
1 polymer ?
#
loop_
_entity_poly.entity_id
_entity_poly.type
_entity_poly.pdbx_seq_one_letter_code
_entity_poly.pdbx_strand_id
1 'polypeptide(L)'
;MGALDRITAAATRIITRSGAKGGTGGSGEQAVAWDLWQTVPEVSGYSDWVSAAMTGATLFAGRRGPDGTVTPMPDASRAAQLVSSIAGGPDGQSDMLGLFGTNLAIVGEAWLVIVPDSGADDYASDKWHVLSTEEVKVQR
;
A
#
# COMPACT_ATOMS: atom_id res chain seq x y z
N MET A 1 5.26 24.72 6.41
CA MET A 1 5.42 23.29 6.68
C MET A 1 5.35 22.57 5.35
N GLY A 2 6.46 22.03 4.88
CA GLY A 2 6.57 21.43 3.55
C GLY A 2 5.88 20.06 3.46
N ALA A 3 5.57 19.60 2.22
CA ALA A 3 4.95 18.30 1.99
C ALA A 3 5.77 17.14 2.58
N LEU A 4 7.09 17.27 2.61
CA LEU A 4 8.02 16.30 3.21
C LEU A 4 7.81 16.15 4.73
N ASP A 5 7.50 17.23 5.46
CA ASP A 5 7.21 17.17 6.90
C ASP A 5 5.91 16.38 7.19
N ARG A 6 4.94 16.42 6.27
CA ARG A 6 3.70 15.64 6.39
C ARG A 6 3.89 14.16 6.15
N ILE A 7 4.75 13.80 5.20
CA ILE A 7 5.10 12.39 4.91
C ILE A 7 5.86 11.80 6.10
N THR A 8 6.83 12.53 6.65
CA THR A 8 7.59 12.11 7.84
C THR A 8 6.67 11.93 9.06
N ALA A 9 5.72 12.85 9.28
CA ALA A 9 4.78 12.78 10.39
C ALA A 9 3.77 11.64 10.25
N ALA A 10 3.34 11.30 9.03
CA ALA A 10 2.45 10.16 8.77
C ALA A 10 3.17 8.83 8.98
N ALA A 11 4.39 8.67 8.47
CA ALA A 11 5.22 7.49 8.69
C ALA A 11 5.51 7.26 10.17
N THR A 12 5.87 8.30 10.92
CA THR A 12 6.12 8.22 12.36
C THR A 12 4.86 7.80 13.14
N ARG A 13 3.68 8.26 12.75
CA ARG A 13 2.41 7.86 13.40
C ARG A 13 2.03 6.40 13.13
N ILE A 14 2.33 5.87 11.96
CA ILE A 14 2.08 4.46 11.64
C ILE A 14 3.01 3.57 12.46
N ILE A 15 4.29 3.91 12.54
CA ILE A 15 5.30 3.15 13.31
C ILE A 15 4.99 3.16 14.82
N THR A 16 4.52 4.28 15.37
CA THR A 16 4.17 4.35 16.81
C THR A 16 2.83 3.72 17.16
N ARG A 17 1.93 3.53 16.19
CA ARG A 17 0.60 2.96 16.43
C ARG A 17 0.57 1.43 16.33
N SER A 18 1.48 0.81 15.64
CA SER A 18 1.74 -0.63 15.72
C SER A 18 2.52 -0.92 17.00
N GLY A 19 1.88 -0.78 18.14
CA GLY A 19 2.39 -1.20 19.46
C GLY A 19 2.62 -2.72 19.60
N ALA A 20 2.72 -3.44 18.50
CA ALA A 20 3.52 -4.62 18.43
C ALA A 20 4.93 -4.19 18.81
N LYS A 21 5.53 -4.83 19.80
CA LYS A 21 6.96 -5.09 19.83
C LYS A 21 7.30 -5.74 18.48
N GLY A 22 7.27 -4.90 17.44
CA GLY A 22 7.91 -5.19 16.19
C GLY A 22 9.33 -5.38 16.61
N GLY A 23 9.74 -6.62 16.70
CA GLY A 23 11.12 -6.88 16.64
C GLY A 23 11.60 -5.94 15.54
N THR A 24 12.66 -5.23 15.79
CA THR A 24 13.51 -4.72 14.75
C THR A 24 13.81 -5.94 13.89
N GLY A 25 12.89 -6.27 12.98
CA GLY A 25 13.14 -7.20 11.89
C GLY A 25 14.37 -6.60 11.24
N GLY A 26 15.53 -7.06 11.66
CA GLY A 26 16.77 -6.50 11.20
C GLY A 26 16.77 -6.71 9.68
N SER A 27 17.42 -5.83 8.96
CA SER A 27 17.67 -5.95 7.53
C SER A 27 18.08 -7.38 7.09
N GLY A 28 18.56 -8.21 8.02
CA GLY A 28 18.86 -9.62 7.83
C GLY A 28 17.65 -10.55 7.66
N GLU A 29 16.59 -10.38 8.44
CA GLU A 29 15.40 -11.26 8.34
C GLU A 29 14.62 -11.00 7.06
N GLN A 30 14.52 -9.76 6.65
CA GLN A 30 13.88 -9.39 5.39
C GLN A 30 14.68 -9.87 4.18
N ALA A 31 16.01 -9.75 4.22
CA ALA A 31 16.88 -10.29 3.18
C ALA A 31 16.72 -11.81 3.04
N VAL A 32 16.61 -12.54 4.17
CA VAL A 32 16.32 -13.98 4.15
C VAL A 32 14.95 -14.29 3.55
N ALA A 33 13.91 -13.49 3.87
CA ALA A 33 12.58 -13.68 3.30
C ALA A 33 12.58 -13.49 1.77
N TRP A 34 13.29 -12.48 1.26
CA TRP A 34 13.46 -12.25 -0.17
C TRP A 34 14.29 -13.35 -0.85
N ASP A 35 15.35 -13.85 -0.19
CA ASP A 35 16.13 -14.98 -0.69
C ASP A 35 15.30 -16.26 -0.78
N LEU A 36 14.49 -16.55 0.23
CA LEU A 36 13.54 -17.67 0.21
C LEU A 36 12.52 -17.53 -0.92
N TRP A 37 12.01 -16.35 -1.16
CA TRP A 37 11.09 -16.10 -2.28
C TRP A 37 11.72 -16.37 -3.64
N GLN A 38 13.00 -16.06 -3.80
CA GLN A 38 13.73 -16.31 -5.05
C GLN A 38 14.15 -17.77 -5.23
N THR A 39 14.38 -18.49 -4.14
CA THR A 39 15.00 -19.83 -4.17
C THR A 39 14.03 -20.98 -3.88
N VAL A 40 12.91 -20.71 -3.22
CA VAL A 40 11.92 -21.71 -2.79
C VAL A 40 10.62 -21.55 -3.58
N PRO A 41 10.30 -22.47 -4.52
CA PRO A 41 9.12 -22.36 -5.38
C PRO A 41 7.79 -22.28 -4.61
N GLU A 42 7.69 -22.91 -3.46
CA GLU A 42 6.47 -22.87 -2.62
C GLU A 42 6.23 -21.48 -2.04
N VAL A 43 7.30 -20.74 -1.71
CA VAL A 43 7.22 -19.38 -1.19
C VAL A 43 6.82 -18.41 -2.32
N SER A 44 7.44 -18.52 -3.49
CA SER A 44 7.06 -17.71 -4.64
C SER A 44 5.63 -18.01 -5.09
N GLY A 45 5.25 -19.30 -5.17
CA GLY A 45 3.89 -19.70 -5.54
C GLY A 45 2.82 -19.17 -4.56
N TYR A 46 3.11 -19.14 -3.26
CA TYR A 46 2.21 -18.53 -2.27
C TYR A 46 2.07 -17.02 -2.50
N SER A 47 3.18 -16.30 -2.68
CA SER A 47 3.14 -14.85 -2.91
C SER A 47 2.45 -14.49 -4.23
N ASP A 48 2.64 -15.27 -5.28
CA ASP A 48 1.96 -15.11 -6.56
C ASP A 48 0.44 -15.31 -6.42
N TRP A 49 0.02 -16.30 -5.62
CA TRP A 49 -1.39 -16.51 -5.33
C TRP A 49 -2.01 -15.31 -4.57
N VAL A 50 -1.31 -14.78 -3.55
CA VAL A 50 -1.77 -13.58 -2.81
C VAL A 50 -1.82 -12.37 -3.74
N SER A 51 -0.78 -12.17 -4.54
CA SER A 51 -0.72 -11.10 -5.53
C SER A 51 -1.91 -11.17 -6.51
N ALA A 52 -2.15 -12.34 -7.10
CA ALA A 52 -3.26 -12.55 -8.02
C ALA A 52 -4.63 -12.29 -7.36
N ALA A 53 -4.82 -12.71 -6.12
CA ALA A 53 -6.04 -12.45 -5.38
C ALA A 53 -6.27 -10.95 -5.15
N MET A 54 -5.21 -10.21 -4.82
CA MET A 54 -5.27 -8.76 -4.61
C MET A 54 -5.43 -7.98 -5.92
N THR A 55 -4.81 -8.42 -7.01
CA THR A 55 -4.99 -7.84 -8.35
C THR A 55 -6.45 -7.89 -8.79
N GLY A 56 -7.19 -8.93 -8.43
CA GLY A 56 -8.62 -9.05 -8.70
C GLY A 56 -9.55 -8.22 -7.81
N ALA A 57 -9.03 -7.54 -6.79
CA ALA A 57 -9.84 -6.74 -5.89
C ALA A 57 -10.20 -5.38 -6.53
N THR A 58 -11.44 -4.93 -6.27
CA THR A 58 -11.92 -3.63 -6.72
C THR A 58 -12.02 -2.67 -5.54
N LEU A 59 -11.37 -1.52 -5.67
CA LEU A 59 -11.49 -0.45 -4.68
C LEU A 59 -12.77 0.35 -4.92
N PHE A 60 -13.52 0.64 -3.87
CA PHE A 60 -14.68 1.51 -3.96
C PHE A 60 -14.80 2.39 -2.71
N ALA A 61 -15.38 3.57 -2.88
CA ALA A 61 -15.74 4.42 -1.76
C ALA A 61 -17.07 3.96 -1.16
N GLY A 62 -17.09 3.68 0.13
CA GLY A 62 -18.30 3.22 0.82
C GLY A 62 -18.56 3.97 2.13
N ARG A 63 -19.81 4.02 2.54
CA ARG A 63 -20.23 4.51 3.86
C ARG A 63 -20.59 3.33 4.75
N ARG A 64 -20.00 3.26 5.93
CA ARG A 64 -20.36 2.23 6.93
C ARG A 64 -21.58 2.69 7.72
N GLY A 65 -22.62 1.86 7.74
CA GLY A 65 -23.79 2.02 8.59
C GLY A 65 -23.52 1.64 10.07
N PRO A 66 -24.46 1.96 10.98
CA PRO A 66 -24.35 1.61 12.40
C PRO A 66 -24.29 0.10 12.66
N ASP A 67 -24.87 -0.68 11.77
CA ASP A 67 -24.90 -2.16 11.77
C ASP A 67 -23.63 -2.79 11.19
N GLY A 68 -22.68 -1.96 10.74
CA GLY A 68 -21.43 -2.42 10.10
C GLY A 68 -21.53 -2.69 8.61
N THR A 69 -22.73 -2.60 8.00
CA THR A 69 -22.89 -2.74 6.55
C THR A 69 -22.19 -1.62 5.82
N VAL A 70 -21.60 -1.94 4.67
CA VAL A 70 -20.95 -0.95 3.80
C VAL A 70 -21.80 -0.75 2.56
N THR A 71 -22.26 0.48 2.35
CA THR A 71 -23.03 0.86 1.16
C THR A 71 -22.11 1.67 0.24
N PRO A 72 -21.95 1.27 -1.04
CA PRO A 72 -21.18 2.05 -2.01
C PRO A 72 -21.72 3.48 -2.14
N MET A 73 -20.81 4.43 -2.27
CA MET A 73 -21.19 5.81 -2.57
C MET A 73 -21.52 5.97 -4.06
N PRO A 74 -22.38 6.93 -4.42
CA PRO A 74 -22.65 7.22 -5.82
C PRO A 74 -21.37 7.58 -6.59
N ASP A 75 -21.24 7.13 -7.83
CA ASP A 75 -20.05 7.36 -8.67
C ASP A 75 -19.74 8.85 -8.88
N ALA A 76 -20.77 9.70 -8.89
CA ALA A 76 -20.64 11.15 -8.96
C ALA A 76 -20.10 11.81 -7.67
N SER A 77 -19.97 11.07 -6.58
CA SER A 77 -19.41 11.60 -5.34
C SER A 77 -17.91 11.85 -5.47
N ARG A 78 -17.41 12.92 -4.84
CA ARG A 78 -15.98 13.23 -4.83
C ARG A 78 -15.13 12.04 -4.30
N ALA A 79 -15.64 11.32 -3.31
CA ALA A 79 -14.93 10.18 -2.73
C ALA A 79 -14.82 9.01 -3.74
N ALA A 80 -15.89 8.72 -4.49
CA ALA A 80 -15.85 7.68 -5.53
C ALA A 80 -14.90 8.07 -6.67
N GLN A 81 -14.96 9.32 -7.12
CA GLN A 81 -14.05 9.85 -8.15
C GLN A 81 -12.58 9.78 -7.71
N LEU A 82 -12.30 10.12 -6.45
CA LEU A 82 -10.96 10.05 -5.89
C LEU A 82 -10.45 8.60 -5.82
N VAL A 83 -11.30 7.67 -5.37
CA VAL A 83 -10.93 6.24 -5.34
C VAL A 83 -10.72 5.71 -6.76
N SER A 84 -11.55 6.09 -7.73
CA SER A 84 -11.41 5.65 -9.12
C SER A 84 -10.15 6.17 -9.81
N SER A 85 -9.55 7.27 -9.34
CA SER A 85 -8.31 7.84 -9.88
C SER A 85 -7.02 7.32 -9.24
N ILE A 86 -7.11 6.57 -8.14
CA ILE A 86 -5.95 5.99 -7.46
C ILE A 86 -5.09 5.23 -8.46
N ALA A 87 -3.78 5.46 -8.40
CA ALA A 87 -2.79 4.81 -9.25
C ALA A 87 -3.06 4.94 -10.78
N GLY A 88 -3.78 5.98 -11.20
CA GLY A 88 -4.12 6.21 -12.61
C GLY A 88 -5.33 5.41 -13.11
N GLY A 89 -6.12 4.83 -12.22
CA GLY A 89 -7.34 4.12 -12.57
C GLY A 89 -7.29 2.60 -12.34
N PRO A 90 -8.28 1.86 -12.87
CA PRO A 90 -8.47 0.44 -12.53
C PRO A 90 -7.24 -0.44 -12.80
N ASP A 91 -6.57 -0.26 -13.93
CA ASP A 91 -5.41 -1.07 -14.29
C ASP A 91 -4.24 -0.79 -13.35
N GLY A 92 -3.94 0.49 -13.08
CA GLY A 92 -2.91 0.86 -12.11
C GLY A 92 -3.24 0.46 -10.67
N GLN A 93 -4.53 0.45 -10.30
CA GLN A 93 -4.97 -0.09 -9.01
C GLN A 93 -4.70 -1.58 -8.89
N SER A 94 -4.99 -2.34 -9.93
CA SER A 94 -4.70 -3.77 -10.01
C SER A 94 -3.21 -4.04 -9.80
N ASP A 95 -2.35 -3.36 -10.55
CA ASP A 95 -0.90 -3.50 -10.44
C ASP A 95 -0.38 -3.10 -9.04
N MET A 96 -0.87 -1.99 -8.52
CA MET A 96 -0.53 -1.51 -7.17
C MET A 96 -0.92 -2.53 -6.10
N LEU A 97 -2.14 -3.07 -6.16
CA LEU A 97 -2.64 -4.05 -5.20
C LEU A 97 -1.88 -5.38 -5.30
N GLY A 98 -1.57 -5.83 -6.51
CA GLY A 98 -0.76 -7.03 -6.72
C GLY A 98 0.63 -6.91 -6.09
N LEU A 99 1.33 -5.81 -6.36
CA LEU A 99 2.65 -5.56 -5.78
C LEU A 99 2.60 -5.40 -4.25
N PHE A 100 1.57 -4.72 -3.75
CA PHE A 100 1.33 -4.58 -2.31
C PHE A 100 1.10 -5.95 -1.66
N GLY A 101 0.32 -6.82 -2.30
CA GLY A 101 0.09 -8.20 -1.85
C GLY A 101 1.36 -9.03 -1.81
N THR A 102 2.20 -8.94 -2.83
CA THR A 102 3.50 -9.61 -2.88
C THR A 102 4.37 -9.21 -1.69
N ASN A 103 4.55 -7.91 -1.45
CA ASN A 103 5.36 -7.42 -0.33
C ASN A 103 4.81 -7.88 1.03
N LEU A 104 3.48 -7.82 1.22
CA LEU A 104 2.85 -8.33 2.44
C LEU A 104 3.06 -9.83 2.64
N ALA A 105 2.99 -10.62 1.57
CA ALA A 105 3.15 -12.07 1.64
C ALA A 105 4.59 -12.47 1.99
N ILE A 106 5.59 -11.74 1.51
CA ILE A 106 7.00 -12.09 1.68
C ILE A 106 7.55 -11.58 3.02
N VAL A 107 7.39 -10.28 3.31
CA VAL A 107 8.03 -9.64 4.48
C VAL A 107 7.03 -9.18 5.54
N GLY A 108 5.74 -9.32 5.31
CA GLY A 108 4.69 -8.91 6.23
C GLY A 108 4.45 -7.40 6.28
N GLU A 109 5.17 -6.62 5.50
CA GLU A 109 5.07 -5.16 5.44
C GLU A 109 5.14 -4.67 3.99
N ALA A 110 4.35 -3.65 3.69
CA ALA A 110 4.41 -2.93 2.42
C ALA A 110 4.14 -1.44 2.69
N TRP A 111 4.81 -0.58 1.95
CA TRP A 111 4.68 0.87 2.07
C TRP A 111 3.98 1.42 0.85
N LEU A 112 2.91 2.18 1.07
CA LEU A 112 2.25 2.92 0.02
C LEU A 112 2.67 4.40 0.13
N VAL A 113 3.41 4.86 -0.87
CA VAL A 113 3.93 6.22 -0.94
C VAL A 113 3.21 6.98 -2.03
N ILE A 114 2.64 8.12 -1.67
CA ILE A 114 1.95 9.02 -2.60
C ILE A 114 2.83 10.25 -2.78
N VAL A 115 3.24 10.51 -4.01
CA VAL A 115 3.98 11.70 -4.38
C VAL A 115 3.03 12.64 -5.12
N PRO A 116 2.61 13.76 -4.47
CA PRO A 116 1.74 14.73 -5.10
C PRO A 116 2.41 15.35 -6.33
N ASP A 117 1.69 15.50 -7.42
CA ASP A 117 2.16 16.32 -8.51
C ASP A 117 2.04 17.80 -8.13
N SER A 118 3.20 18.47 -8.03
CA SER A 118 3.28 19.86 -7.59
C SER A 118 2.71 20.81 -8.65
N GLY A 119 1.43 21.06 -8.58
CA GLY A 119 0.74 22.04 -9.45
C GLY A 119 -0.67 21.68 -9.86
N ALA A 120 -1.11 20.48 -9.57
CA ALA A 120 -2.50 20.07 -9.82
C ALA A 120 -3.27 19.98 -8.50
N ASP A 121 -4.40 20.68 -8.43
CA ASP A 121 -5.41 20.42 -7.38
C ASP A 121 -6.14 19.07 -7.59
N ASP A 122 -5.63 18.27 -8.53
CA ASP A 122 -6.22 17.01 -8.97
C ASP A 122 -5.37 15.82 -8.51
N TYR A 123 -5.89 15.04 -7.60
CA TYR A 123 -5.26 13.81 -7.09
C TYR A 123 -5.08 12.73 -8.16
N ALA A 124 -5.69 12.90 -9.34
CA ALA A 124 -5.53 11.96 -10.47
C ALA A 124 -4.11 11.96 -11.05
N SER A 125 -3.36 13.03 -10.84
CA SER A 125 -1.96 13.16 -11.26
C SER A 125 -0.95 12.68 -10.23
N ASP A 126 -1.37 12.36 -9.00
CA ASP A 126 -0.50 11.86 -7.95
C ASP A 126 0.12 10.52 -8.34
N LYS A 127 1.41 10.39 -8.10
CA LYS A 127 2.13 9.13 -8.35
C LYS A 127 2.07 8.24 -7.12
N TRP A 128 1.56 7.05 -7.32
CA TRP A 128 1.41 6.03 -6.29
C TRP A 128 2.51 4.98 -6.45
N HIS A 129 3.26 4.75 -5.40
CA HIS A 129 4.34 3.78 -5.39
C HIS A 129 4.13 2.79 -4.24
N VAL A 130 4.28 1.51 -4.54
CA VAL A 130 4.40 0.48 -3.52
C VAL A 130 5.89 0.19 -3.35
N LEU A 131 6.37 0.32 -2.13
CA LEU A 131 7.77 0.08 -1.79
C LEU A 131 7.88 -1.09 -0.82
N SER A 132 8.94 -1.87 -0.98
CA SER A 132 9.34 -2.85 0.01
C SER A 132 10.04 -2.17 1.19
N THR A 133 10.17 -2.87 2.29
CA THR A 133 10.86 -2.35 3.48
C THR A 133 12.35 -2.08 3.25
N GLU A 134 12.96 -2.76 2.26
CA GLU A 134 14.36 -2.55 1.89
C GLU A 134 14.59 -1.21 1.16
N GLU A 135 13.56 -0.71 0.49
CA GLU A 135 13.62 0.56 -0.25
C GLU A 135 13.40 1.78 0.65
N VAL A 136 12.86 1.55 1.86
CA VAL A 136 12.52 2.62 2.81
C VAL A 136 13.61 2.74 3.87
N LYS A 137 14.35 3.84 3.85
CA LYS A 137 15.32 4.18 4.90
C LYS A 137 14.74 5.25 5.82
N VAL A 138 14.50 4.90 7.08
CA VAL A 138 14.09 5.87 8.09
C VAL A 138 15.35 6.58 8.60
N GLN A 139 15.47 7.87 8.31
CA GLN A 139 16.49 8.73 8.91
C GLN A 139 15.99 9.23 10.27
N ARG A 140 16.79 9.00 11.31
CA ARG A 140 16.54 9.51 12.67
C ARG A 140 17.28 10.81 12.88
#